data_2915b61d6fe80d29ff2b856a5f01eff5
#
_entry.id   2915b61d6fe80d29ff2b856a5f01eff5
#
_cell.length_a   1.000
_cell.length_b   1.000
_cell.length_c   1.000
_cell.angle_alpha   90.00
_cell.angle_beta   90.00
_cell.angle_gamma   90.00
#
_symmetry.space_group_name_H-M   'P 1'
#
loop_
_entity.id
_entity.type
_entity.pdbx_description
1 polymer ?
#
loop_
_entity_poly.entity_id
_entity_poly.type
_entity_poly.pdbx_seq_one_letter_code
_entity_poly.pdbx_strand_id
1 'polypeptide(L)'
;MRLSNTFWKMNQYPLLKWVMLIIGLPVYVISFFIYLFKRKNDTHKQLRQDLAAELAQADVKGQLIDKHIEQLKRKHSFFGQNVSEQQTNQEAEKLAEAEFQKLLEEKVAEMMMLNSEERFSFASTMQSLIRQPLFVALTLIPGVLLYLLILLYFNPYIKYIFERLISSLFVIVGVAFFVFTILYISPFDPAANILGVTATKEQIAAFNQIYGLDQPYWAQLWQAITGIFTFDLGSSFAGNEDVIDSIARKIPITLILTFIALLLAVVVAIPIGIISATKSNSFLDYTLMFIALIGLSIPNFWQGLIFILTFSIELKWLPATFTPGNWLSIIMPAVVLGTGLMASIARMTRSSTLEVINEDYIITARAKGLSERHILWRHAFGNALIPIITVIGLMFGGMLGGAAVTEKVFNISGIGSYIVDKQFIPDIPSIMGGVVYIAITISIVNLLIDIMYAFIDPRIRSKMKQY
;
A
#
# COMPACT_ATOMS: atom_id res chain seq x y z
N MET A 1 -19.87 10.93 19.61
CA MET A 1 -19.16 9.75 20.13
C MET A 1 -18.24 9.08 19.08
N ARG A 2 -18.69 8.76 17.89
CA ARG A 2 -17.90 7.98 16.89
C ARG A 2 -16.66 8.73 16.36
N LEU A 3 -16.74 10.03 16.03
CA LEU A 3 -15.60 10.84 15.56
C LEU A 3 -14.45 10.89 16.58
N SER A 4 -14.79 11.10 17.86
CA SER A 4 -13.81 11.15 18.95
C SER A 4 -13.07 9.80 19.13
N ASN A 5 -13.78 8.67 18.97
CA ASN A 5 -13.16 7.34 19.06
C ASN A 5 -12.23 7.08 17.89
N THR A 6 -12.59 7.52 16.66
CA THR A 6 -11.73 7.42 15.49
C THR A 6 -10.48 8.28 15.67
N PHE A 7 -10.62 9.53 16.12
CA PHE A 7 -9.50 10.40 16.43
C PHE A 7 -8.53 9.77 17.45
N TRP A 8 -9.05 9.15 18.52
CA TRP A 8 -8.24 8.46 19.52
C TRP A 8 -7.47 7.29 18.95
N LYS A 9 -8.10 6.44 18.15
CA LYS A 9 -7.44 5.32 17.46
C LYS A 9 -6.33 5.81 16.54
N MET A 10 -6.56 6.86 15.75
CA MET A 10 -5.57 7.45 14.85
C MET A 10 -4.37 8.04 15.61
N ASN A 11 -4.60 8.63 16.78
CA ASN A 11 -3.56 9.24 17.61
C ASN A 11 -2.60 8.20 18.24
N GLN A 12 -2.95 6.91 18.23
CA GLN A 12 -2.07 5.83 18.68
C GLN A 12 -0.96 5.50 17.67
N TYR A 13 -1.17 5.84 16.38
CA TYR A 13 -0.18 5.61 15.34
C TYR A 13 0.72 6.82 15.17
N PRO A 14 2.06 6.69 15.35
CA PRO A 14 2.97 7.84 15.38
C PRO A 14 2.94 8.66 14.08
N LEU A 15 2.86 8.01 12.92
CA LEU A 15 2.82 8.68 11.62
C LEU A 15 1.52 9.48 11.44
N LEU A 16 0.36 8.88 11.77
CA LEU A 16 -0.93 9.56 11.68
C LEU A 16 -1.05 10.72 12.67
N LYS A 17 -0.44 10.59 13.86
CA LYS A 17 -0.37 11.66 14.85
C LYS A 17 0.31 12.91 14.29
N TRP A 18 1.44 12.75 13.59
CA TRP A 18 2.13 13.88 12.95
C TRP A 18 1.33 14.47 11.80
N VAL A 19 0.72 13.62 10.95
CA VAL A 19 -0.15 14.09 9.86
C VAL A 19 -1.33 14.88 10.41
N MET A 20 -2.02 14.36 11.44
CA MET A 20 -3.13 15.08 12.10
C MET A 20 -2.70 16.40 12.71
N LEU A 21 -1.49 16.44 13.29
CA LEU A 21 -0.96 17.67 13.89
C LEU A 21 -0.69 18.74 12.82
N ILE A 22 -0.11 18.37 11.68
CA ILE A 22 0.17 19.28 10.57
C ILE A 22 -1.13 19.77 9.93
N ILE A 23 -2.01 18.85 9.54
CA ILE A 23 -3.26 19.17 8.82
C ILE A 23 -4.28 19.87 9.75
N GLY A 24 -4.31 19.47 11.03
CA GLY A 24 -5.22 20.00 12.03
C GLY A 24 -4.66 21.15 12.86
N LEU A 25 -3.51 21.72 12.50
CA LEU A 25 -2.80 22.71 13.27
C LEU A 25 -3.72 23.82 13.80
N PRO A 26 -4.64 24.42 13.03
CA PRO A 26 -5.55 25.45 13.55
C PRO A 26 -6.45 24.92 14.69
N VAL A 27 -6.97 23.69 14.56
CA VAL A 27 -7.82 23.07 15.59
C VAL A 27 -7.00 22.72 16.84
N TYR A 28 -5.77 22.25 16.66
CA TYR A 28 -4.84 21.98 17.77
C TYR A 28 -4.48 23.25 18.53
N VAL A 29 -4.25 24.37 17.83
CA VAL A 29 -3.96 25.68 18.45
C VAL A 29 -5.16 26.16 19.27
N ILE A 30 -6.37 26.14 18.72
CA ILE A 30 -7.60 26.50 19.44
C ILE A 30 -7.78 25.61 20.68
N SER A 31 -7.60 24.31 20.52
CA SER A 31 -7.72 23.34 21.62
C SER A 31 -6.65 23.55 22.69
N PHE A 32 -5.44 23.98 22.31
CA PHE A 32 -4.36 24.28 23.24
C PHE A 32 -4.67 25.49 24.11
N PHE A 33 -5.25 26.55 23.55
CA PHE A 33 -5.71 27.69 24.32
C PHE A 33 -6.83 27.32 25.33
N ILE A 34 -7.79 26.48 24.87
CA ILE A 34 -8.86 26.00 25.77
C ILE A 34 -8.26 25.08 26.86
N TYR A 35 -7.27 24.26 26.54
CA TYR A 35 -6.54 23.44 27.52
C TYR A 35 -5.84 24.33 28.58
N LEU A 36 -5.14 25.40 28.18
CA LEU A 36 -4.47 26.31 29.08
C LEU A 36 -5.47 27.01 30.03
N PHE A 37 -6.65 27.34 29.50
CA PHE A 37 -7.71 27.98 30.33
C PHE A 37 -8.28 26.98 31.34
N LYS A 38 -8.53 25.76 30.93
CA LYS A 38 -9.03 24.69 31.81
C LYS A 38 -7.98 24.19 32.80
N ARG A 39 -6.69 24.25 32.46
CA ARG A 39 -5.58 23.84 33.35
C ARG A 39 -5.52 24.65 34.65
N LYS A 40 -6.08 25.85 34.68
CA LYS A 40 -6.17 26.66 35.91
C LYS A 40 -7.10 26.03 36.97
N ASN A 41 -8.09 25.21 36.54
CA ASN A 41 -9.05 24.52 37.40
C ASN A 41 -8.79 23.00 37.38
N ASP A 42 -7.53 22.59 37.46
CA ASP A 42 -7.15 21.18 37.41
C ASP A 42 -7.50 20.47 38.71
N THR A 43 -8.54 19.65 38.67
CA THR A 43 -9.05 18.85 39.80
C THR A 43 -7.96 17.96 40.41
N HIS A 44 -7.05 17.44 39.57
CA HIS A 44 -5.91 16.63 40.02
C HIS A 44 -4.96 17.45 40.92
N LYS A 45 -4.72 18.72 40.59
CA LYS A 45 -3.84 19.60 41.37
C LYS A 45 -4.50 19.97 42.68
N GLN A 46 -5.82 20.23 42.66
CA GLN A 46 -6.59 20.52 43.85
C GLN A 46 -6.65 19.31 44.78
N LEU A 47 -7.01 18.14 44.25
CA LEU A 47 -7.07 16.87 44.98
C LEU A 47 -5.71 16.51 45.61
N ARG A 48 -4.61 16.71 44.85
CA ARG A 48 -3.25 16.49 45.35
C ARG A 48 -2.91 17.46 46.51
N GLN A 49 -3.35 18.70 46.46
CA GLN A 49 -3.13 19.68 47.53
C GLN A 49 -3.95 19.33 48.75
N ASP A 50 -5.21 18.95 48.60
CA ASP A 50 -6.10 18.57 49.68
C ASP A 50 -5.62 17.29 50.39
N LEU A 51 -5.25 16.26 49.62
CA LEU A 51 -4.67 15.01 50.16
C LEU A 51 -3.29 15.25 50.83
N ALA A 52 -2.48 16.13 50.29
CA ALA A 52 -1.20 16.48 50.92
C ALA A 52 -1.41 17.20 52.25
N ALA A 53 -2.42 18.07 52.34
CA ALA A 53 -2.79 18.74 53.59
C ALA A 53 -3.35 17.74 54.60
N GLU A 54 -4.20 16.82 54.21
CA GLU A 54 -4.75 15.74 55.04
C GLU A 54 -3.64 14.84 55.62
N LEU A 55 -2.74 14.38 54.76
CA LEU A 55 -1.60 13.57 55.16
C LEU A 55 -0.60 14.31 56.06
N ALA A 56 -0.46 15.63 55.88
CA ALA A 56 0.34 16.46 56.75
C ALA A 56 -0.32 16.66 58.13
N GLN A 57 -1.64 16.83 58.16
CA GLN A 57 -2.39 16.89 59.44
C GLN A 57 -2.32 15.58 60.23
N ALA A 58 -2.29 14.44 59.53
CA ALA A 58 -2.13 13.12 60.13
C ALA A 58 -0.69 12.78 60.54
N ASP A 59 0.24 13.71 60.37
CA ASP A 59 1.68 13.55 60.65
C ASP A 59 2.33 12.32 60.05
N VAL A 60 1.81 11.88 58.86
CA VAL A 60 2.31 10.71 58.17
C VAL A 60 3.79 10.87 57.80
N LYS A 61 4.21 12.07 57.48
CA LYS A 61 5.62 12.36 57.14
C LYS A 61 6.54 12.18 58.35
N GLY A 62 6.13 12.61 59.56
CA GLY A 62 6.87 12.37 60.81
C GLY A 62 7.03 10.89 61.10
N GLN A 63 5.93 10.12 60.98
CA GLN A 63 5.94 8.67 61.20
C GLN A 63 6.86 7.92 60.18
N LEU A 64 6.93 8.37 58.93
CA LEU A 64 7.83 7.82 57.94
C LEU A 64 9.30 8.14 58.26
N ILE A 65 9.59 9.35 58.72
CA ILE A 65 10.94 9.74 59.16
C ILE A 65 11.40 8.84 60.29
N ASP A 66 10.59 8.69 61.36
CA ASP A 66 10.91 7.84 62.51
C ASP A 66 11.14 6.38 62.12
N LYS A 67 10.29 5.84 61.23
CA LYS A 67 10.41 4.51 60.65
C LYS A 67 11.75 4.34 59.92
N HIS A 68 12.10 5.30 59.08
CA HIS A 68 13.37 5.21 58.32
C HIS A 68 14.60 5.42 59.22
N ILE A 69 14.55 6.25 60.24
CA ILE A 69 15.62 6.40 61.26
C ILE A 69 15.87 5.06 61.94
N GLU A 70 14.81 4.37 62.37
CA GLU A 70 14.95 3.06 63.00
C GLU A 70 15.53 2.01 62.07
N GLN A 71 15.08 1.98 60.82
CA GLN A 71 15.63 1.07 59.79
C GLN A 71 17.10 1.34 59.46
N LEU A 72 17.49 2.60 59.34
CA LEU A 72 18.87 2.99 59.07
C LEU A 72 19.78 2.71 60.28
N LYS A 73 19.33 2.96 61.49
CA LYS A 73 20.09 2.61 62.72
C LYS A 73 20.32 1.09 62.79
N ARG A 74 19.32 0.26 62.53
CA ARG A 74 19.44 -1.22 62.45
C ARG A 74 20.43 -1.66 61.37
N LYS A 75 20.33 -1.04 60.17
CA LYS A 75 21.24 -1.33 59.03
C LYS A 75 22.69 -0.98 59.36
N HIS A 76 22.94 0.23 59.88
CA HIS A 76 24.29 0.66 60.26
C HIS A 76 24.92 -0.22 61.37
N SER A 77 24.11 -0.60 62.36
CA SER A 77 24.50 -1.52 63.41
C SER A 77 24.88 -2.90 62.88
N PHE A 78 24.07 -3.42 61.90
CA PHE A 78 24.32 -4.70 61.29
C PHE A 78 25.63 -4.73 60.46
N PHE A 79 25.92 -3.63 59.74
CA PHE A 79 27.13 -3.53 58.92
C PHE A 79 28.36 -2.91 59.68
N GLY A 80 28.25 -2.63 60.98
CA GLY A 80 29.32 -2.05 61.78
C GLY A 80 29.81 -0.67 61.34
N GLN A 81 28.90 0.10 60.68
CA GLN A 81 29.24 1.43 60.14
C GLN A 81 28.98 2.51 61.23
N ASN A 82 30.02 3.27 61.55
CA ASN A 82 29.87 4.48 62.42
C ASN A 82 29.46 5.68 61.57
N VAL A 83 28.16 5.88 61.41
CA VAL A 83 27.59 7.03 60.72
C VAL A 83 27.05 8.03 61.76
N SER A 84 27.28 9.34 61.56
CA SER A 84 26.81 10.36 62.48
C SER A 84 25.25 10.44 62.53
N GLU A 85 24.70 10.76 63.67
CA GLU A 85 23.24 10.91 63.79
C GLU A 85 22.66 11.95 62.80
N GLN A 86 23.39 13.04 62.52
CA GLN A 86 23.02 14.02 61.55
C GLN A 86 22.91 13.46 60.12
N GLN A 87 23.83 12.60 59.70
CA GLN A 87 23.78 11.96 58.39
C GLN A 87 22.64 10.94 58.29
N THR A 88 22.40 10.17 59.38
CA THR A 88 21.31 9.20 59.42
C THR A 88 19.95 9.90 59.33
N ASN A 89 19.77 11.03 60.00
CA ASN A 89 18.54 11.84 59.98
C ASN A 89 18.29 12.47 58.58
N GLN A 90 19.34 12.98 57.91
CA GLN A 90 19.23 13.54 56.57
C GLN A 90 18.89 12.47 55.51
N GLU A 91 19.45 11.24 55.67
CA GLU A 91 19.14 10.13 54.77
C GLU A 91 17.70 9.64 55.04
N ALA A 92 17.29 9.54 56.26
CA ALA A 92 15.91 9.20 56.65
C ALA A 92 14.86 10.22 56.12
N GLU A 93 15.15 11.53 56.19
CA GLU A 93 14.27 12.54 55.60
C GLU A 93 14.11 12.43 54.11
N LYS A 94 15.22 12.14 53.38
CA LYS A 94 15.15 11.93 51.91
C LYS A 94 14.32 10.70 51.56
N LEU A 95 14.51 9.61 52.29
CA LEU A 95 13.75 8.38 52.04
C LEU A 95 12.28 8.54 52.39
N ALA A 96 11.98 9.22 53.54
CA ALA A 96 10.63 9.49 53.94
C ALA A 96 9.90 10.44 52.98
N GLU A 97 10.59 11.45 52.44
CA GLU A 97 10.02 12.33 51.40
C GLU A 97 9.67 11.56 50.15
N ALA A 98 10.57 10.65 49.67
CA ALA A 98 10.32 9.84 48.51
C ALA A 98 9.15 8.86 48.72
N GLU A 99 9.05 8.21 49.89
CA GLU A 99 7.94 7.31 50.25
C GLU A 99 6.63 8.09 50.42
N PHE A 100 6.66 9.30 51.02
CA PHE A 100 5.51 10.19 51.14
C PHE A 100 4.96 10.63 49.77
N GLN A 101 5.83 11.05 48.85
CA GLN A 101 5.40 11.42 47.49
C GLN A 101 4.78 10.23 46.74
N LYS A 102 5.33 9.02 46.92
CA LYS A 102 4.79 7.79 46.33
C LYS A 102 3.39 7.50 46.92
N LEU A 103 3.22 7.58 48.22
CA LEU A 103 1.96 7.32 48.89
C LEU A 103 0.90 8.38 48.50
N LEU A 104 1.31 9.63 48.34
CA LEU A 104 0.45 10.69 47.84
C LEU A 104 -0.04 10.43 46.42
N GLU A 105 0.88 10.01 45.53
CA GLU A 105 0.49 9.67 44.15
C GLU A 105 -0.41 8.45 44.07
N GLU A 106 -0.17 7.42 44.89
CA GLU A 106 -1.04 6.23 44.98
C GLU A 106 -2.46 6.60 45.46
N LYS A 107 -2.58 7.43 46.51
CA LYS A 107 -3.88 7.91 47.01
C LYS A 107 -4.61 8.79 46.01
N VAL A 108 -3.89 9.69 45.31
CA VAL A 108 -4.48 10.52 44.26
C VAL A 108 -5.00 9.63 43.12
N ALA A 109 -4.24 8.64 42.74
CA ALA A 109 -4.66 7.68 41.69
C ALA A 109 -5.90 6.87 42.11
N GLU A 110 -5.95 6.40 43.35
CA GLU A 110 -7.10 5.69 43.92
C GLU A 110 -8.36 6.55 43.92
N MET A 111 -8.26 7.79 44.42
CA MET A 111 -9.39 8.73 44.45
C MET A 111 -9.88 9.14 43.08
N MET A 112 -8.96 9.30 42.12
CA MET A 112 -9.33 9.54 40.72
C MET A 112 -10.05 8.34 40.08
N MET A 113 -9.64 7.10 40.39
CA MET A 113 -10.35 5.90 39.95
C MET A 113 -11.76 5.79 40.55
N LEU A 114 -11.92 6.09 41.85
CA LEU A 114 -13.22 6.14 42.54
C LEU A 114 -14.17 7.18 41.96
N ASN A 115 -13.64 8.34 41.58
CA ASN A 115 -14.44 9.42 41.01
C ASN A 115 -14.64 9.29 39.48
N SER A 116 -14.11 8.25 38.84
CA SER A 116 -14.12 8.08 37.38
C SER A 116 -13.54 9.27 36.62
N GLU A 117 -12.61 10.00 37.22
CA GLU A 117 -11.96 11.15 36.59
C GLU A 117 -10.69 10.75 35.85
N GLU A 118 -10.64 11.06 34.55
CA GLU A 118 -9.44 10.83 33.76
C GLU A 118 -8.39 11.91 34.04
N ARG A 119 -7.11 11.52 34.03
CA ARG A 119 -5.96 12.42 34.19
C ARG A 119 -6.04 13.58 33.19
N PHE A 120 -6.07 14.81 33.67
CA PHE A 120 -6.18 16.01 32.84
C PHE A 120 -4.94 16.14 31.93
N SER A 121 -5.11 15.93 30.65
CA SER A 121 -4.06 16.04 29.65
C SER A 121 -4.56 16.79 28.42
N PHE A 122 -3.65 17.29 27.60
CA PHE A 122 -4.03 17.89 26.32
C PHE A 122 -4.82 16.91 25.45
N ALA A 123 -4.40 15.62 25.42
CA ALA A 123 -5.07 14.58 24.64
C ALA A 123 -6.50 14.32 25.13
N SER A 124 -6.74 14.23 26.45
CA SER A 124 -8.08 14.05 27.01
C SER A 124 -8.97 15.27 26.77
N THR A 125 -8.39 16.48 26.87
CA THR A 125 -9.10 17.73 26.55
C THR A 125 -9.50 17.78 25.08
N MET A 126 -8.59 17.48 24.16
CA MET A 126 -8.86 17.43 22.73
C MET A 126 -9.97 16.43 22.41
N GLN A 127 -9.90 15.24 23.01
CA GLN A 127 -10.91 14.20 22.85
C GLN A 127 -12.29 14.65 23.35
N SER A 128 -12.34 15.35 24.49
CA SER A 128 -13.58 15.89 25.04
C SER A 128 -14.17 16.99 24.15
N LEU A 129 -13.33 17.85 23.57
CA LEU A 129 -13.74 18.91 22.67
C LEU A 129 -14.31 18.36 21.35
N ILE A 130 -13.68 17.35 20.76
CA ILE A 130 -14.19 16.68 19.53
C ILE A 130 -15.54 15.96 19.79
N ARG A 131 -15.87 15.63 21.03
CA ARG A 131 -17.21 15.10 21.38
C ARG A 131 -18.31 16.17 21.36
N GLN A 132 -17.95 17.43 21.51
CA GLN A 132 -18.91 18.53 21.58
C GLN A 132 -19.29 19.00 20.16
N PRO A 133 -20.56 18.89 19.73
CA PRO A 133 -20.98 19.28 18.40
C PRO A 133 -20.75 20.77 18.11
N LEU A 134 -20.89 21.63 19.13
CA LEU A 134 -20.62 23.06 19.01
C LEU A 134 -19.16 23.36 18.66
N PHE A 135 -18.22 22.69 19.33
CA PHE A 135 -16.79 22.84 19.04
C PHE A 135 -16.45 22.39 17.62
N VAL A 136 -16.97 21.23 17.20
CA VAL A 136 -16.78 20.72 15.82
C VAL A 136 -17.37 21.69 14.79
N ALA A 137 -18.54 22.24 15.04
CA ALA A 137 -19.18 23.22 14.15
C ALA A 137 -18.35 24.51 14.02
N LEU A 138 -17.84 25.04 15.13
CA LEU A 138 -17.03 26.26 15.15
C LEU A 138 -15.64 26.07 14.50
N THR A 139 -15.09 24.86 14.61
CA THR A 139 -13.76 24.53 14.04
C THR A 139 -13.85 23.83 12.71
N LEU A 140 -15.05 23.69 12.11
CA LEU A 140 -15.24 22.98 10.86
C LEU A 140 -14.46 23.61 9.71
N ILE A 141 -14.53 24.93 9.56
CA ILE A 141 -13.85 25.64 8.48
C ILE A 141 -12.33 25.54 8.62
N PRO A 142 -11.69 25.93 9.77
CA PRO A 142 -10.25 25.86 9.93
C PRO A 142 -9.72 24.42 10.05
N GLY A 143 -10.59 23.45 10.36
CA GLY A 143 -10.24 22.04 10.56
C GLY A 143 -10.78 21.10 9.50
N VAL A 144 -11.27 21.60 8.37
CA VAL A 144 -11.93 20.79 7.34
C VAL A 144 -11.09 19.58 6.93
N LEU A 145 -9.78 19.76 6.72
CA LEU A 145 -8.87 18.68 6.33
C LEU A 145 -8.71 17.63 7.43
N LEU A 146 -8.64 18.05 8.71
CA LEU A 146 -8.59 17.15 9.85
C LEU A 146 -9.88 16.32 9.97
N TYR A 147 -11.04 16.98 9.89
CA TYR A 147 -12.32 16.28 10.00
C TYR A 147 -12.59 15.37 8.81
N LEU A 148 -12.17 15.76 7.60
CA LEU A 148 -12.24 14.93 6.41
C LEU A 148 -11.33 13.69 6.57
N LEU A 149 -10.13 13.84 7.10
CA LEU A 149 -9.24 12.73 7.41
C LEU A 149 -9.86 11.79 8.46
N ILE A 150 -10.44 12.32 9.55
CA ILE A 150 -11.14 11.51 10.55
C ILE A 150 -12.33 10.77 9.93
N LEU A 151 -13.07 11.41 9.02
CA LEU A 151 -14.20 10.81 8.31
C LEU A 151 -13.76 9.67 7.37
N LEU A 152 -12.65 9.87 6.66
CA LEU A 152 -12.05 8.83 5.81
C LEU A 152 -11.66 7.59 6.63
N TYR A 153 -11.08 7.79 7.81
CA TYR A 153 -10.69 6.70 8.70
C TYR A 153 -11.84 6.12 9.52
N PHE A 154 -13.01 6.74 9.49
CA PHE A 154 -14.21 6.25 10.18
C PHE A 154 -14.74 4.95 9.58
N ASN A 155 -14.72 4.84 8.24
CA ASN A 155 -15.17 3.65 7.53
C ASN A 155 -13.96 2.77 7.17
N PRO A 156 -13.88 1.51 7.66
CA PRO A 156 -12.74 0.64 7.39
C PRO A 156 -12.48 0.41 5.90
N TYR A 157 -13.53 0.37 5.08
CA TYR A 157 -13.40 0.19 3.63
C TYR A 157 -12.81 1.43 2.96
N ILE A 158 -13.31 2.63 3.34
CA ILE A 158 -12.79 3.89 2.80
C ILE A 158 -11.32 4.09 3.23
N LYS A 159 -11.01 3.80 4.50
CA LYS A 159 -9.63 3.81 5.01
C LYS A 159 -8.72 2.91 4.15
N TYR A 160 -9.13 1.67 3.92
CA TYR A 160 -8.36 0.71 3.13
C TYR A 160 -8.10 1.20 1.71
N ILE A 161 -9.14 1.69 1.02
CA ILE A 161 -9.02 2.26 -0.33
C ILE A 161 -8.09 3.48 -0.32
N PHE A 162 -8.23 4.37 0.66
CA PHE A 162 -7.40 5.56 0.79
C PHE A 162 -5.92 5.22 1.01
N GLU A 163 -5.61 4.26 1.89
CA GLU A 163 -4.25 3.78 2.12
C GLU A 163 -3.65 3.15 0.85
N ARG A 164 -4.46 2.44 0.06
CA ARG A 164 -4.03 1.87 -1.23
C ARG A 164 -3.78 2.95 -2.28
N LEU A 165 -4.63 3.97 -2.36
CA LEU A 165 -4.42 5.10 -3.26
C LEU A 165 -3.14 5.87 -2.92
N ILE A 166 -2.89 6.12 -1.63
CA ILE A 166 -1.62 6.76 -1.20
C ILE A 166 -0.42 5.88 -1.57
N SER A 167 -0.49 4.57 -1.29
CA SER A 167 0.59 3.65 -1.67
C SER A 167 0.83 3.65 -3.18
N SER A 168 -0.24 3.65 -3.98
CA SER A 168 -0.14 3.73 -5.45
C SER A 168 0.50 5.04 -5.90
N LEU A 169 0.17 6.16 -5.24
CA LEU A 169 0.78 7.46 -5.53
C LEU A 169 2.30 7.43 -5.29
N PHE A 170 2.76 6.84 -4.18
CA PHE A 170 4.18 6.67 -3.89
C PHE A 170 4.87 5.80 -4.94
N VAL A 171 4.22 4.71 -5.38
CA VAL A 171 4.75 3.85 -6.45
C VAL A 171 4.88 4.62 -7.75
N ILE A 172 3.85 5.37 -8.16
CA ILE A 172 3.86 6.15 -9.41
C ILE A 172 4.98 7.19 -9.40
N VAL A 173 5.10 7.97 -8.31
CA VAL A 173 6.17 8.97 -8.15
C VAL A 173 7.54 8.29 -8.10
N GLY A 174 7.66 7.17 -7.41
CA GLY A 174 8.89 6.38 -7.36
C GLY A 174 9.31 5.87 -8.74
N VAL A 175 8.38 5.31 -9.51
CA VAL A 175 8.64 4.87 -10.89
C VAL A 175 9.06 6.04 -11.76
N ALA A 176 8.36 7.17 -11.69
CA ALA A 176 8.71 8.37 -12.43
C ALA A 176 10.12 8.87 -12.11
N PHE A 177 10.47 8.92 -10.82
CA PHE A 177 11.80 9.31 -10.35
C PHE A 177 12.89 8.37 -10.89
N PHE A 178 12.71 7.05 -10.76
CA PHE A 178 13.72 6.10 -11.22
C PHE A 178 13.86 6.09 -12.73
N VAL A 179 12.76 6.08 -13.47
CA VAL A 179 12.79 6.08 -14.94
C VAL A 179 13.44 7.36 -15.46
N PHE A 180 13.04 8.52 -14.96
CA PHE A 180 13.64 9.79 -15.32
C PHE A 180 15.15 9.81 -15.02
N THR A 181 15.54 9.37 -13.82
CA THR A 181 16.94 9.32 -13.40
C THR A 181 17.78 8.43 -14.32
N ILE A 182 17.27 7.22 -14.67
CA ILE A 182 17.97 6.30 -15.57
C ILE A 182 18.13 6.92 -16.96
N LEU A 183 17.09 7.56 -17.49
CA LEU A 183 17.13 8.21 -18.79
C LEU A 183 18.08 9.42 -18.79
N TYR A 184 18.08 10.20 -17.72
CA TYR A 184 18.95 11.37 -17.58
C TYR A 184 20.44 11.01 -17.48
N ILE A 185 20.78 9.92 -16.78
CA ILE A 185 22.17 9.42 -16.64
C ILE A 185 22.61 8.65 -17.90
N SER A 186 21.67 8.28 -18.76
CA SER A 186 21.98 7.55 -20.01
C SER A 186 23.02 8.32 -20.85
N PRO A 187 24.00 7.62 -21.41
CA PRO A 187 25.02 8.26 -22.27
C PRO A 187 24.47 8.73 -23.61
N PHE A 188 23.21 8.45 -23.91
CA PHE A 188 22.58 8.84 -25.16
C PHE A 188 22.13 10.30 -25.11
N ASP A 189 22.66 11.11 -26.02
CA ASP A 189 22.20 12.49 -26.20
C ASP A 189 21.00 12.53 -27.14
N PRO A 190 19.80 12.91 -26.64
CA PRO A 190 18.61 13.01 -27.49
C PRO A 190 18.78 13.92 -28.68
N ALA A 191 19.42 15.09 -28.50
CA ALA A 191 19.60 16.04 -29.56
C ALA A 191 20.51 15.52 -30.70
N ALA A 192 21.63 14.88 -30.33
CA ALA A 192 22.54 14.27 -31.28
C ALA A 192 21.89 13.10 -32.05
N ASN A 193 21.07 12.30 -31.39
CA ASN A 193 20.40 11.17 -32.03
C ASN A 193 19.26 11.59 -32.98
N ILE A 194 18.53 12.64 -32.65
CA ILE A 194 17.40 13.13 -33.47
C ILE A 194 17.85 14.00 -34.62
N LEU A 195 18.78 14.93 -34.37
CA LEU A 195 19.29 15.84 -35.38
C LEU A 195 20.34 15.20 -36.28
N GLY A 196 20.92 14.05 -35.81
CA GLY A 196 21.94 13.31 -36.54
C GLY A 196 23.37 13.89 -36.37
N VAL A 197 24.34 13.09 -36.81
CA VAL A 197 25.79 13.40 -36.64
C VAL A 197 26.28 14.65 -37.36
N THR A 198 25.47 15.21 -38.25
CA THR A 198 25.80 16.43 -39.00
C THR A 198 25.22 17.70 -38.35
N ALA A 199 24.56 17.58 -37.21
CA ALA A 199 23.97 18.72 -36.52
C ALA A 199 25.01 19.70 -36.02
N THR A 200 24.75 21.00 -36.24
CA THR A 200 25.63 22.04 -35.73
C THR A 200 25.42 22.26 -34.23
N LYS A 201 26.42 22.85 -33.56
CA LYS A 201 26.31 23.14 -32.11
C LYS A 201 25.12 24.06 -31.81
N GLU A 202 24.83 24.99 -32.71
CA GLU A 202 23.71 25.94 -32.61
C GLU A 202 22.36 25.18 -32.68
N GLN A 203 22.24 24.18 -33.57
CA GLN A 203 21.03 23.35 -33.69
C GLN A 203 20.81 22.49 -32.42
N ILE A 204 21.88 21.89 -31.87
CA ILE A 204 21.83 21.13 -30.63
C ILE A 204 21.43 22.04 -29.46
N ALA A 205 22.02 23.25 -29.36
CA ALA A 205 21.67 24.19 -28.31
C ALA A 205 20.22 24.68 -28.41
N ALA A 206 19.74 24.96 -29.62
CA ALA A 206 18.33 25.33 -29.86
C ALA A 206 17.36 24.19 -29.48
N PHE A 207 17.70 22.95 -29.83
CA PHE A 207 16.92 21.76 -29.45
C PHE A 207 16.85 21.63 -27.91
N ASN A 208 18.00 21.70 -27.25
CA ASN A 208 18.07 21.59 -25.79
C ASN A 208 17.26 22.69 -25.08
N GLN A 209 17.28 23.91 -25.63
CA GLN A 209 16.51 25.03 -25.10
C GLN A 209 15.00 24.85 -25.32
N ILE A 210 14.57 24.36 -26.50
CA ILE A 210 13.15 24.11 -26.81
C ILE A 210 12.56 23.06 -25.87
N TYR A 211 13.30 21.99 -25.58
CA TYR A 211 12.85 20.89 -24.76
C TYR A 211 13.30 20.98 -23.28
N GLY A 212 13.97 22.08 -22.89
CA GLY A 212 14.41 22.32 -21.51
C GLY A 212 15.50 21.36 -21.02
N LEU A 213 16.24 20.72 -21.93
CA LEU A 213 17.31 19.77 -21.59
C LEU A 213 18.58 20.47 -21.06
N ASP A 214 18.68 21.79 -21.22
CA ASP A 214 19.72 22.66 -20.65
C ASP A 214 19.48 22.98 -19.16
N GLN A 215 18.30 22.67 -18.63
CA GLN A 215 17.96 22.93 -17.23
C GLN A 215 18.64 21.93 -16.28
N PRO A 216 18.84 22.32 -15.00
CA PRO A 216 19.40 21.41 -14.02
C PRO A 216 18.47 20.22 -13.75
N TYR A 217 19.04 19.06 -13.37
CA TYR A 217 18.35 17.80 -13.11
C TYR A 217 17.04 17.96 -12.32
N TRP A 218 17.07 18.69 -11.20
CA TRP A 218 15.90 18.86 -10.33
C TRP A 218 14.76 19.64 -10.99
N ALA A 219 15.06 20.58 -11.87
CA ALA A 219 14.05 21.33 -12.61
C ALA A 219 13.36 20.43 -13.64
N GLN A 220 14.15 19.67 -14.42
CA GLN A 220 13.61 18.70 -15.38
C GLN A 220 12.80 17.60 -14.69
N LEU A 221 13.29 17.03 -13.58
CA LEU A 221 12.56 16.03 -12.81
C LEU A 221 11.24 16.57 -12.26
N TRP A 222 11.25 17.79 -11.72
CA TRP A 222 10.03 18.42 -11.21
C TRP A 222 9.01 18.66 -12.31
N GLN A 223 9.44 19.16 -13.46
CA GLN A 223 8.60 19.35 -14.63
C GLN A 223 7.99 18.02 -15.08
N ALA A 224 8.79 16.98 -15.16
CA ALA A 224 8.35 15.63 -15.54
C ALA A 224 7.31 15.06 -14.55
N ILE A 225 7.55 15.17 -13.23
CA ILE A 225 6.59 14.73 -12.21
C ILE A 225 5.31 15.55 -12.26
N THR A 226 5.39 16.87 -12.33
CA THR A 226 4.19 17.72 -12.42
C THR A 226 3.40 17.44 -13.70
N GLY A 227 4.08 17.21 -14.83
CA GLY A 227 3.45 16.84 -16.09
C GLY A 227 2.60 15.58 -16.02
N ILE A 228 2.99 14.58 -15.21
CA ILE A 228 2.19 13.37 -14.99
C ILE A 228 0.83 13.72 -14.35
N PHE A 229 0.83 14.59 -13.33
CA PHE A 229 -0.38 14.97 -12.60
C PHE A 229 -1.26 15.99 -13.32
N THR A 230 -0.66 16.80 -14.18
CA THR A 230 -1.39 17.79 -15.01
C THR A 230 -1.83 17.23 -16.35
N PHE A 231 -1.46 15.97 -16.66
CA PHE A 231 -1.68 15.33 -17.96
C PHE A 231 -1.06 16.15 -19.12
N ASP A 232 0.12 16.71 -18.88
CA ASP A 232 0.90 17.45 -19.86
C ASP A 232 2.36 17.01 -19.78
N LEU A 233 2.71 16.00 -20.58
CA LEU A 233 4.07 15.50 -20.71
C LEU A 233 4.84 16.17 -21.86
N GLY A 234 4.22 17.13 -22.51
CA GLY A 234 4.77 17.80 -23.68
C GLY A 234 4.77 16.92 -24.94
N SER A 235 5.57 17.35 -25.90
CA SER A 235 5.69 16.68 -27.20
C SER A 235 6.85 15.70 -27.24
N SER A 236 6.69 14.63 -28.01
CA SER A 236 7.74 13.68 -28.35
C SER A 236 8.88 14.40 -29.08
N PHE A 237 10.12 14.08 -28.71
CA PHE A 237 11.30 14.63 -29.39
C PHE A 237 11.38 14.20 -30.86
N ALA A 238 10.83 13.02 -31.18
CA ALA A 238 10.96 12.34 -32.48
C ALA A 238 9.66 12.35 -33.30
N GLY A 239 8.95 13.41 -33.39
CA GLY A 239 7.75 13.42 -34.24
C GLY A 239 6.77 14.53 -33.91
N ASN A 240 7.09 15.38 -32.98
CA ASN A 240 6.26 16.54 -32.59
C ASN A 240 4.81 16.15 -32.29
N GLU A 241 4.61 14.90 -31.83
CA GLU A 241 3.31 14.36 -31.41
C GLU A 241 3.11 14.58 -29.90
N ASP A 242 1.91 14.88 -29.49
CA ASP A 242 1.56 14.92 -28.07
C ASP A 242 1.68 13.53 -27.44
N VAL A 243 2.44 13.47 -26.34
CA VAL A 243 2.75 12.19 -25.66
C VAL A 243 1.50 11.58 -25.02
N ILE A 244 0.66 12.41 -24.40
CA ILE A 244 -0.58 11.94 -23.73
C ILE A 244 -1.56 11.39 -24.74
N ASP A 245 -1.75 12.10 -25.85
CA ASP A 245 -2.63 11.64 -26.93
C ASP A 245 -2.14 10.32 -27.54
N SER A 246 -0.84 10.17 -27.72
CA SER A 246 -0.24 8.94 -28.23
C SER A 246 -0.44 7.78 -27.27
N ILE A 247 -0.25 7.99 -25.97
CA ILE A 247 -0.49 7.00 -24.91
C ILE A 247 -1.97 6.62 -24.86
N ALA A 248 -2.87 7.61 -24.88
CA ALA A 248 -4.32 7.38 -24.80
C ALA A 248 -4.86 6.53 -25.96
N ARG A 249 -4.27 6.67 -27.16
CA ARG A 249 -4.63 5.83 -28.31
C ARG A 249 -4.08 4.40 -28.24
N LYS A 250 -2.94 4.17 -27.57
CA LYS A 250 -2.20 2.90 -27.55
C LYS A 250 -2.55 2.00 -26.36
N ILE A 251 -2.83 2.59 -25.19
CA ILE A 251 -3.23 1.82 -23.98
C ILE A 251 -4.42 0.89 -24.23
N PRO A 252 -5.53 1.33 -24.85
CA PRO A 252 -6.67 0.45 -25.06
C PRO A 252 -6.34 -0.80 -25.87
N ILE A 253 -5.44 -0.70 -26.86
CA ILE A 253 -5.03 -1.83 -27.70
C ILE A 253 -4.31 -2.88 -26.85
N THR A 254 -3.34 -2.47 -26.04
CA THR A 254 -2.63 -3.35 -25.10
C THR A 254 -3.60 -3.96 -24.08
N LEU A 255 -4.52 -3.18 -23.51
CA LEU A 255 -5.50 -3.67 -22.55
C LEU A 255 -6.43 -4.74 -23.15
N ILE A 256 -6.93 -4.52 -24.36
CA ILE A 256 -7.78 -5.51 -25.06
C ILE A 256 -7.00 -6.79 -25.31
N LEU A 257 -5.78 -6.70 -25.84
CA LEU A 257 -4.93 -7.84 -26.10
C LEU A 257 -4.64 -8.63 -24.81
N THR A 258 -4.21 -7.96 -23.76
CA THR A 258 -3.87 -8.59 -22.49
C THR A 258 -5.10 -9.18 -21.80
N PHE A 259 -6.26 -8.54 -21.88
CA PHE A 259 -7.51 -9.07 -21.34
C PHE A 259 -7.96 -10.35 -22.07
N ILE A 260 -7.90 -10.36 -23.40
CA ILE A 260 -8.24 -11.56 -24.19
C ILE A 260 -7.27 -12.69 -23.88
N ALA A 261 -5.96 -12.42 -23.83
CA ALA A 261 -4.95 -13.40 -23.48
C ALA A 261 -5.16 -13.99 -22.08
N LEU A 262 -5.47 -13.15 -21.11
CA LEU A 262 -5.78 -13.56 -19.74
C LEU A 262 -7.05 -14.42 -19.68
N LEU A 263 -8.11 -14.00 -20.38
CA LEU A 263 -9.36 -14.75 -20.44
C LEU A 263 -9.13 -16.16 -21.01
N LEU A 264 -8.39 -16.27 -22.12
CA LEU A 264 -7.99 -17.56 -22.71
C LEU A 264 -7.19 -18.41 -21.72
N ALA A 265 -6.21 -17.80 -21.04
CA ALA A 265 -5.40 -18.48 -20.04
C ALA A 265 -6.26 -19.01 -18.88
N VAL A 266 -7.16 -18.20 -18.34
CA VAL A 266 -8.04 -18.56 -17.21
C VAL A 266 -8.99 -19.69 -17.60
N VAL A 267 -9.64 -19.60 -18.77
CA VAL A 267 -10.59 -20.60 -19.28
C VAL A 267 -9.94 -21.97 -19.44
N VAL A 268 -8.67 -22.02 -19.83
CA VAL A 268 -7.93 -23.27 -20.01
C VAL A 268 -7.26 -23.73 -18.71
N ALA A 269 -6.62 -22.82 -17.99
CA ALA A 269 -5.79 -23.17 -16.83
C ALA A 269 -6.60 -23.62 -15.60
N ILE A 270 -7.77 -23.00 -15.33
CA ILE A 270 -8.59 -23.37 -14.18
C ILE A 270 -9.10 -24.82 -14.30
N PRO A 271 -9.72 -25.26 -15.41
CA PRO A 271 -10.09 -26.67 -15.56
C PRO A 271 -8.91 -27.62 -15.44
N ILE A 272 -7.77 -27.32 -16.07
CA ILE A 272 -6.54 -28.11 -15.97
C ILE A 272 -6.12 -28.24 -14.49
N GLY A 273 -6.04 -27.14 -13.76
CA GLY A 273 -5.64 -27.15 -12.35
C GLY A 273 -6.59 -27.93 -11.46
N ILE A 274 -7.91 -27.80 -11.65
CA ILE A 274 -8.93 -28.55 -10.91
C ILE A 274 -8.85 -30.05 -11.20
N ILE A 275 -8.73 -30.45 -12.48
CA ILE A 275 -8.61 -31.86 -12.86
C ILE A 275 -7.33 -32.46 -12.28
N SER A 276 -6.21 -31.74 -12.35
CA SER A 276 -4.94 -32.14 -11.77
C SER A 276 -5.02 -32.30 -10.24
N ALA A 277 -5.73 -31.40 -9.55
CA ALA A 277 -5.92 -31.49 -8.10
C ALA A 277 -6.80 -32.67 -7.69
N THR A 278 -7.93 -32.88 -8.38
CA THR A 278 -8.88 -33.95 -8.06
C THR A 278 -8.35 -35.34 -8.39
N LYS A 279 -7.42 -35.44 -9.34
CA LYS A 279 -6.73 -36.67 -9.72
C LYS A 279 -5.23 -36.60 -9.43
N SER A 280 -4.88 -36.05 -8.27
CA SER A 280 -3.50 -35.83 -7.86
C SER A 280 -2.66 -37.13 -7.95
N ASN A 281 -1.40 -36.95 -8.33
CA ASN A 281 -0.43 -38.06 -8.50
C ASN A 281 -0.83 -39.12 -9.55
N SER A 282 -1.79 -38.82 -10.44
CA SER A 282 -2.17 -39.69 -11.56
C SER A 282 -1.42 -39.30 -12.83
N PHE A 283 -1.45 -40.17 -13.84
CA PHE A 283 -0.92 -39.90 -15.16
C PHE A 283 -1.52 -38.62 -15.78
N LEU A 284 -2.81 -38.38 -15.58
CA LEU A 284 -3.49 -37.17 -16.06
C LEU A 284 -2.95 -35.89 -15.37
N ASP A 285 -2.71 -35.95 -14.08
CA ASP A 285 -2.11 -34.83 -13.36
C ASP A 285 -0.75 -34.45 -13.93
N TYR A 286 0.14 -35.42 -14.03
CA TYR A 286 1.48 -35.19 -14.58
C TYR A 286 1.45 -34.70 -16.03
N THR A 287 0.61 -35.28 -16.87
CA THR A 287 0.51 -34.91 -18.29
C THR A 287 -0.03 -33.49 -18.45
N LEU A 288 -1.11 -33.15 -17.78
CA LEU A 288 -1.71 -31.82 -17.87
C LEU A 288 -0.76 -30.73 -17.36
N MET A 289 -0.10 -30.99 -16.23
CA MET A 289 0.88 -30.04 -15.67
C MET A 289 2.13 -29.94 -16.55
N PHE A 290 2.58 -31.04 -17.16
CA PHE A 290 3.70 -31.02 -18.11
C PHE A 290 3.37 -30.18 -19.34
N ILE A 291 2.19 -30.36 -19.95
CA ILE A 291 1.75 -29.54 -21.08
C ILE A 291 1.68 -28.06 -20.72
N ALA A 292 1.12 -27.72 -19.54
CA ALA A 292 1.07 -26.35 -19.07
C ALA A 292 2.48 -25.75 -18.92
N LEU A 293 3.44 -26.51 -18.38
CA LEU A 293 4.82 -26.08 -18.19
C LEU A 293 5.60 -25.89 -19.48
N ILE A 294 5.31 -26.65 -20.53
CA ILE A 294 5.91 -26.43 -21.87
C ILE A 294 5.63 -24.99 -22.31
N GLY A 295 4.38 -24.52 -22.15
CA GLY A 295 4.01 -23.16 -22.52
C GLY A 295 4.81 -22.05 -21.80
N LEU A 296 5.27 -22.31 -20.58
CA LEU A 296 6.13 -21.38 -19.84
C LEU A 296 7.59 -21.40 -20.32
N SER A 297 8.04 -22.55 -20.85
CA SER A 297 9.43 -22.76 -21.25
C SER A 297 9.76 -22.16 -22.62
N ILE A 298 8.74 -21.87 -23.41
CA ILE A 298 8.92 -21.34 -24.77
C ILE A 298 8.92 -19.78 -24.68
N PRO A 299 9.98 -19.11 -25.19
CA PRO A 299 9.98 -17.64 -25.24
C PRO A 299 8.85 -17.11 -26.13
N ASN A 300 8.09 -16.13 -25.64
CA ASN A 300 6.93 -15.58 -26.37
C ASN A 300 7.27 -15.11 -27.80
N PHE A 301 8.41 -14.45 -27.98
CA PHE A 301 8.82 -13.98 -29.31
C PHE A 301 9.05 -15.15 -30.29
N TRP A 302 9.71 -16.21 -29.83
CA TRP A 302 9.98 -17.37 -30.63
C TRP A 302 8.69 -18.14 -31.00
N GLN A 303 7.81 -18.31 -30.02
CA GLN A 303 6.49 -18.90 -30.25
C GLN A 303 5.68 -18.07 -31.25
N GLY A 304 5.72 -16.73 -31.13
CA GLY A 304 5.06 -15.82 -32.06
C GLY A 304 5.55 -16.02 -33.52
N LEU A 305 6.87 -16.09 -33.69
CA LEU A 305 7.47 -16.30 -35.03
C LEU A 305 7.07 -17.64 -35.62
N ILE A 306 7.10 -18.73 -34.84
CA ILE A 306 6.64 -20.06 -35.29
C ILE A 306 5.16 -20.02 -35.63
N PHE A 307 4.32 -19.35 -34.87
CA PHE A 307 2.88 -19.22 -35.17
C PHE A 307 2.65 -18.45 -36.48
N ILE A 308 3.38 -17.35 -36.72
CA ILE A 308 3.31 -16.64 -38.00
C ILE A 308 3.72 -17.53 -39.15
N LEU A 309 4.84 -18.24 -39.02
CA LEU A 309 5.32 -19.15 -40.07
C LEU A 309 4.27 -20.20 -40.37
N THR A 310 3.79 -20.92 -39.35
CA THR A 310 2.88 -22.06 -39.54
C THR A 310 1.47 -21.61 -39.92
N PHE A 311 0.83 -20.78 -39.10
CA PHE A 311 -0.59 -20.47 -39.26
C PHE A 311 -0.87 -19.37 -40.30
N SER A 312 0.09 -18.47 -40.55
CA SER A 312 -0.11 -17.39 -41.50
C SER A 312 0.53 -17.66 -42.86
N ILE A 313 1.77 -18.11 -42.91
CA ILE A 313 2.50 -18.28 -44.17
C ILE A 313 2.18 -19.64 -44.82
N GLU A 314 2.31 -20.75 -44.07
CA GLU A 314 2.11 -22.09 -44.58
C GLU A 314 0.62 -22.43 -44.75
N LEU A 315 -0.15 -22.33 -43.65
CA LEU A 315 -1.58 -22.71 -43.62
C LEU A 315 -2.51 -21.62 -44.13
N LYS A 316 -2.10 -20.37 -44.09
CA LYS A 316 -2.90 -19.18 -44.49
C LYS A 316 -4.24 -19.06 -43.75
N TRP A 317 -4.30 -19.51 -42.49
CA TRP A 317 -5.50 -19.48 -41.68
C TRP A 317 -5.70 -18.13 -40.96
N LEU A 318 -4.61 -17.54 -40.51
CA LEU A 318 -4.62 -16.32 -39.66
C LEU A 318 -3.71 -15.24 -40.24
N PRO A 319 -4.03 -13.95 -40.06
CA PRO A 319 -3.18 -12.86 -40.53
C PRO A 319 -1.84 -12.84 -39.75
N ALA A 320 -0.73 -12.52 -40.42
CA ALA A 320 0.59 -12.42 -39.81
C ALA A 320 0.73 -11.23 -38.86
N THR A 321 0.05 -10.13 -39.19
CA THR A 321 0.11 -8.88 -38.45
C THR A 321 -1.27 -8.47 -37.95
N PHE A 322 -1.28 -7.69 -36.86
CA PHE A 322 -2.51 -7.13 -36.31
C PHE A 322 -3.11 -6.10 -37.26
N THR A 323 -4.41 -6.24 -37.52
CA THR A 323 -5.18 -5.28 -38.33
C THR A 323 -6.42 -4.87 -37.51
N PRO A 324 -6.56 -3.57 -37.18
CA PRO A 324 -7.75 -3.09 -36.49
C PRO A 324 -9.06 -3.48 -37.24
N GLY A 325 -10.05 -3.96 -36.49
CA GLY A 325 -11.31 -4.43 -37.05
C GLY A 325 -11.31 -5.89 -37.53
N ASN A 326 -10.16 -6.52 -37.66
CA ASN A 326 -10.06 -7.95 -37.97
C ASN A 326 -9.78 -8.77 -36.70
N TRP A 327 -10.82 -9.39 -36.14
CA TRP A 327 -10.70 -10.17 -34.89
C TRP A 327 -9.77 -11.42 -35.03
N LEU A 328 -9.60 -11.94 -36.24
CA LEU A 328 -8.67 -13.07 -36.50
C LEU A 328 -7.22 -12.69 -36.21
N SER A 329 -6.88 -11.41 -36.40
CA SER A 329 -5.51 -10.92 -36.19
C SER A 329 -5.07 -10.89 -34.72
N ILE A 330 -6.01 -10.98 -33.74
CA ILE A 330 -5.72 -10.97 -32.33
C ILE A 330 -5.49 -12.37 -31.75
N ILE A 331 -5.91 -13.41 -32.48
CA ILE A 331 -5.88 -14.80 -31.97
C ILE A 331 -4.45 -15.25 -31.68
N MET A 332 -3.52 -15.18 -32.65
CA MET A 332 -2.15 -15.61 -32.42
C MET A 332 -1.45 -14.82 -31.28
N PRO A 333 -1.47 -13.48 -31.26
CA PRO A 333 -0.88 -12.71 -30.16
C PRO A 333 -1.48 -13.08 -28.79
N ALA A 334 -2.80 -13.23 -28.73
CA ALA A 334 -3.47 -13.58 -27.49
C ALA A 334 -3.12 -14.98 -26.97
N VAL A 335 -3.00 -15.98 -27.88
CA VAL A 335 -2.58 -17.35 -27.52
C VAL A 335 -1.12 -17.33 -27.05
N VAL A 336 -0.23 -16.64 -27.75
CA VAL A 336 1.19 -16.51 -27.35
C VAL A 336 1.35 -15.93 -25.97
N LEU A 337 0.67 -14.83 -25.68
CA LEU A 337 0.69 -14.23 -24.35
C LEU A 337 0.01 -15.13 -23.30
N GLY A 338 -1.10 -15.76 -23.67
CA GLY A 338 -1.89 -16.62 -22.79
C GLY A 338 -1.16 -17.89 -22.36
N THR A 339 -0.35 -18.50 -23.22
CA THR A 339 0.35 -19.77 -22.92
C THR A 339 1.30 -19.65 -21.74
N GLY A 340 2.07 -18.55 -21.63
CA GLY A 340 2.94 -18.30 -20.49
C GLY A 340 2.17 -18.16 -19.17
N LEU A 341 0.95 -17.60 -19.22
CA LEU A 341 0.10 -17.42 -18.03
C LEU A 341 -0.57 -18.72 -17.59
N MET A 342 -0.95 -19.58 -18.54
CA MET A 342 -1.67 -20.83 -18.27
C MET A 342 -0.93 -21.69 -17.26
N ALA A 343 0.39 -21.81 -17.38
CA ALA A 343 1.22 -22.61 -16.47
C ALA A 343 1.15 -22.11 -15.02
N SER A 344 1.26 -20.81 -14.83
CA SER A 344 1.23 -20.20 -13.49
C SER A 344 -0.15 -20.31 -12.85
N ILE A 345 -1.21 -20.03 -13.62
CA ILE A 345 -2.60 -20.11 -13.16
C ILE A 345 -2.99 -21.56 -12.88
N ALA A 346 -2.64 -22.52 -13.77
CA ALA A 346 -2.94 -23.94 -13.57
C ALA A 346 -2.24 -24.50 -12.33
N ARG A 347 -0.96 -24.17 -12.12
CA ARG A 347 -0.21 -24.57 -10.93
C ARG A 347 -0.83 -24.04 -9.64
N MET A 348 -1.18 -22.75 -9.63
CA MET A 348 -1.83 -22.15 -8.45
C MET A 348 -3.20 -22.79 -8.22
N THR A 349 -3.99 -22.98 -9.26
CA THR A 349 -5.30 -23.63 -9.16
C THR A 349 -5.16 -25.05 -8.61
N ARG A 350 -4.19 -25.82 -9.08
CA ARG A 350 -3.91 -27.16 -8.55
C ARG A 350 -3.53 -27.11 -7.07
N SER A 351 -2.56 -26.27 -6.71
CA SER A 351 -2.07 -26.17 -5.33
C SER A 351 -3.16 -25.74 -4.37
N SER A 352 -3.86 -24.66 -4.68
CA SER A 352 -4.94 -24.15 -3.82
C SER A 352 -6.12 -25.12 -3.70
N THR A 353 -6.45 -25.81 -4.80
CA THR A 353 -7.54 -26.81 -4.75
C THR A 353 -7.13 -28.02 -3.92
N LEU A 354 -5.87 -28.50 -4.03
CA LEU A 354 -5.35 -29.62 -3.22
C LEU A 354 -5.33 -29.27 -1.72
N GLU A 355 -4.92 -28.07 -1.36
CA GLU A 355 -4.91 -27.59 0.02
C GLU A 355 -6.32 -27.66 0.62
N VAL A 356 -7.29 -27.11 -0.09
CA VAL A 356 -8.67 -27.01 0.38
C VAL A 356 -9.37 -28.38 0.43
N ILE A 357 -9.13 -29.27 -0.55
CA ILE A 357 -9.79 -30.60 -0.60
C ILE A 357 -9.40 -31.47 0.61
N ASN A 358 -8.27 -31.22 1.23
CA ASN A 358 -7.77 -31.97 2.39
C ASN A 358 -8.18 -31.35 3.75
N GLU A 359 -8.94 -30.27 3.77
CA GLU A 359 -9.40 -29.63 5.01
C GLU A 359 -10.50 -30.44 5.71
N ASP A 360 -10.56 -30.37 7.06
CA ASP A 360 -11.47 -31.13 7.90
C ASP A 360 -12.96 -30.93 7.57
N TYR A 361 -13.34 -29.71 7.15
CA TYR A 361 -14.74 -29.46 6.77
C TYR A 361 -15.14 -30.14 5.47
N ILE A 362 -14.19 -30.44 4.58
CA ILE A 362 -14.41 -31.22 3.36
C ILE A 362 -14.58 -32.71 3.72
N ILE A 363 -13.75 -33.21 4.64
CA ILE A 363 -13.89 -34.56 5.16
C ILE A 363 -15.28 -34.75 5.80
N THR A 364 -15.71 -33.75 6.58
CA THR A 364 -17.06 -33.72 7.20
C THR A 364 -18.17 -33.75 6.14
N ALA A 365 -18.01 -32.98 5.05
CA ALA A 365 -18.98 -32.95 3.95
C ALA A 365 -19.09 -34.31 3.25
N ARG A 366 -17.96 -35.02 3.07
CA ARG A 366 -17.94 -36.41 2.55
C ARG A 366 -18.63 -37.38 3.47
N ALA A 367 -18.36 -37.28 4.77
CA ALA A 367 -19.01 -38.12 5.78
C ALA A 367 -20.55 -37.96 5.83
N LYS A 368 -21.07 -36.79 5.45
CA LYS A 368 -22.50 -36.52 5.28
C LYS A 368 -23.08 -37.02 3.96
N GLY A 369 -22.30 -37.72 3.13
CA GLY A 369 -22.78 -38.34 1.89
C GLY A 369 -22.94 -37.38 0.71
N LEU A 370 -22.37 -36.19 0.77
CA LEU A 370 -22.40 -35.26 -0.37
C LEU A 370 -21.55 -35.78 -1.54
N SER A 371 -22.01 -35.58 -2.78
CA SER A 371 -21.26 -35.99 -3.97
C SER A 371 -19.99 -35.17 -4.14
N GLU A 372 -18.91 -35.76 -4.64
CA GLU A 372 -17.61 -35.09 -4.88
C GLU A 372 -17.75 -33.84 -5.76
N ARG A 373 -18.64 -33.85 -6.75
CA ARG A 373 -18.91 -32.68 -7.60
C ARG A 373 -19.53 -31.54 -6.79
N HIS A 374 -20.45 -31.83 -5.89
CA HIS A 374 -21.08 -30.83 -5.02
C HIS A 374 -20.07 -30.26 -4.01
N ILE A 375 -19.25 -31.14 -3.42
CA ILE A 375 -18.17 -30.74 -2.49
C ILE A 375 -17.19 -29.82 -3.22
N LEU A 376 -16.73 -30.19 -4.41
CA LEU A 376 -15.76 -29.42 -5.18
C LEU A 376 -16.28 -28.00 -5.48
N TRP A 377 -17.47 -27.88 -6.09
CA TRP A 377 -17.96 -26.57 -6.56
C TRP A 377 -18.53 -25.70 -5.43
N ARG A 378 -19.19 -26.30 -4.43
CA ARG A 378 -19.88 -25.55 -3.37
C ARG A 378 -19.02 -25.28 -2.16
N HIS A 379 -18.09 -26.19 -1.81
CA HIS A 379 -17.30 -26.11 -0.58
C HIS A 379 -15.81 -25.86 -0.81
N ALA A 380 -15.21 -26.45 -1.84
CA ALA A 380 -13.77 -26.35 -2.06
C ALA A 380 -13.40 -25.14 -2.96
N PHE A 381 -14.03 -24.99 -4.13
CA PHE A 381 -13.63 -24.03 -5.15
C PHE A 381 -13.70 -22.59 -4.67
N GLY A 382 -14.74 -22.22 -3.90
CA GLY A 382 -14.87 -20.86 -3.36
C GLY A 382 -13.68 -20.43 -2.49
N ASN A 383 -13.15 -21.33 -1.67
CA ASN A 383 -11.99 -21.04 -0.83
C ASN A 383 -10.66 -21.11 -1.62
N ALA A 384 -10.56 -22.04 -2.58
CA ALA A 384 -9.41 -22.11 -3.47
C ALA A 384 -9.31 -20.91 -4.43
N LEU A 385 -10.41 -20.21 -4.71
CA LEU A 385 -10.48 -19.12 -5.66
C LEU A 385 -9.66 -17.88 -5.19
N ILE A 386 -9.52 -17.68 -3.89
CA ILE A 386 -8.82 -16.51 -3.34
C ILE A 386 -7.36 -16.43 -3.82
N PRO A 387 -6.49 -17.45 -3.61
CA PRO A 387 -5.13 -17.42 -4.15
C PRO A 387 -5.08 -17.41 -5.69
N ILE A 388 -6.04 -18.05 -6.36
CA ILE A 388 -6.12 -18.07 -7.81
C ILE A 388 -6.34 -16.67 -8.37
N ILE A 389 -7.30 -15.91 -7.84
CA ILE A 389 -7.56 -14.52 -8.24
C ILE A 389 -6.32 -13.64 -8.00
N THR A 390 -5.58 -13.88 -6.91
CA THR A 390 -4.31 -13.18 -6.64
C THR A 390 -3.33 -13.34 -7.80
N VAL A 391 -3.11 -14.58 -8.19
CA VAL A 391 -2.16 -14.87 -9.26
C VAL A 391 -2.65 -14.32 -10.60
N ILE A 392 -3.95 -14.45 -10.91
CA ILE A 392 -4.55 -13.88 -12.12
C ILE A 392 -4.29 -12.35 -12.17
N GLY A 393 -4.50 -11.65 -11.07
CA GLY A 393 -4.29 -10.22 -11.00
C GLY A 393 -2.83 -9.80 -11.14
N LEU A 394 -1.93 -10.48 -10.45
CA LEU A 394 -0.48 -10.24 -10.57
C LEU A 394 0.00 -10.52 -12.01
N MET A 395 -0.50 -11.58 -12.64
CA MET A 395 -0.16 -11.91 -14.02
C MET A 395 -0.68 -10.85 -14.99
N PHE A 396 -1.89 -10.34 -14.80
CA PHE A 396 -2.42 -9.26 -15.63
C PHE A 396 -1.55 -8.00 -15.55
N GLY A 397 -1.17 -7.58 -14.34
CA GLY A 397 -0.26 -6.45 -14.14
C GLY A 397 1.09 -6.67 -14.84
N GLY A 398 1.68 -7.86 -14.68
CA GLY A 398 2.96 -8.21 -15.32
C GLY A 398 2.88 -8.22 -16.85
N MET A 399 1.73 -8.61 -17.42
CA MET A 399 1.54 -8.62 -18.88
C MET A 399 1.55 -7.22 -19.49
N LEU A 400 1.04 -6.21 -18.80
CA LEU A 400 1.00 -4.84 -19.34
C LEU A 400 2.41 -4.32 -19.67
N GLY A 401 3.43 -4.73 -18.89
CA GLY A 401 4.82 -4.46 -19.21
C GLY A 401 5.44 -5.48 -20.17
N GLY A 402 5.04 -6.74 -20.07
CA GLY A 402 5.61 -7.86 -20.85
C GLY A 402 5.03 -8.06 -22.25
N ALA A 403 3.94 -7.39 -22.60
CA ALA A 403 3.33 -7.52 -23.92
C ALA A 403 4.16 -6.86 -25.05
N ALA A 404 5.11 -5.98 -24.74
CA ALA A 404 5.87 -5.19 -25.70
C ALA A 404 6.54 -6.03 -26.80
N VAL A 405 7.16 -7.16 -26.44
CA VAL A 405 7.82 -8.04 -27.38
C VAL A 405 6.81 -8.69 -28.34
N THR A 406 5.69 -9.17 -27.80
CA THR A 406 4.61 -9.76 -28.62
C THR A 406 3.96 -8.70 -29.51
N GLU A 407 3.75 -7.49 -29.00
CA GLU A 407 3.25 -6.37 -29.82
C GLU A 407 4.18 -6.07 -31.00
N LYS A 408 5.51 -6.12 -30.78
CA LYS A 408 6.49 -5.93 -31.86
C LYS A 408 6.45 -7.05 -32.89
N VAL A 409 6.41 -8.31 -32.44
CA VAL A 409 6.39 -9.49 -33.34
C VAL A 409 5.17 -9.48 -34.27
N PHE A 410 4.00 -9.10 -33.74
CA PHE A 410 2.74 -9.06 -34.48
C PHE A 410 2.37 -7.70 -35.07
N ASN A 411 3.30 -6.73 -34.99
CA ASN A 411 3.11 -5.33 -35.44
C ASN A 411 1.86 -4.67 -34.85
N ILE A 412 1.67 -4.84 -33.53
CA ILE A 412 0.57 -4.24 -32.77
C ILE A 412 1.03 -2.87 -32.28
N SER A 413 0.29 -1.82 -32.63
CA SER A 413 0.59 -0.46 -32.20
C SER A 413 0.08 -0.21 -30.76
N GLY A 414 0.55 -1.00 -29.78
CA GLY A 414 0.25 -0.87 -28.36
C GLY A 414 1.23 0.02 -27.61
N ILE A 415 1.01 0.16 -26.28
CA ILE A 415 1.86 1.00 -25.43
C ILE A 415 3.25 0.39 -25.24
N GLY A 416 3.35 -0.95 -25.18
CA GLY A 416 4.64 -1.63 -25.04
C GLY A 416 5.52 -1.43 -26.27
N SER A 417 4.96 -1.62 -27.48
CA SER A 417 5.68 -1.37 -28.73
C SER A 417 6.09 0.10 -28.87
N TYR A 418 5.25 1.03 -28.41
CA TYR A 418 5.55 2.46 -28.40
C TYR A 418 6.79 2.78 -27.54
N ILE A 419 6.84 2.27 -26.33
CA ILE A 419 8.00 2.47 -25.44
C ILE A 419 9.27 1.92 -26.08
N VAL A 420 9.21 0.71 -26.67
CA VAL A 420 10.36 0.06 -27.32
C VAL A 420 10.84 0.89 -28.52
N ASP A 421 9.93 1.42 -29.34
CA ASP A 421 10.30 2.28 -30.48
C ASP A 421 11.00 3.55 -30.05
N LYS A 422 10.50 4.17 -28.98
CA LYS A 422 11.05 5.41 -28.46
C LYS A 422 12.39 5.24 -27.72
N GLN A 423 12.76 4.00 -27.33
CA GLN A 423 14.09 3.72 -26.75
C GLN A 423 15.21 3.78 -27.78
N PHE A 424 14.96 3.44 -29.04
CA PHE A 424 15.96 3.55 -30.09
C PHE A 424 16.27 5.00 -30.47
N ILE A 425 15.32 5.88 -30.19
CA ILE A 425 15.48 7.33 -30.30
C ILE A 425 15.23 7.83 -28.89
N PRO A 426 16.25 8.21 -28.10
CA PRO A 426 16.08 8.45 -26.66
C PRO A 426 15.10 9.59 -26.36
N ASP A 427 13.84 9.31 -26.56
CA ASP A 427 12.69 10.20 -26.40
C ASP A 427 12.18 10.13 -24.95
N ILE A 428 12.82 10.92 -24.09
CA ILE A 428 12.57 10.92 -22.65
C ILE A 428 11.09 11.12 -22.30
N PRO A 429 10.34 12.11 -22.84
CA PRO A 429 8.94 12.31 -22.52
C PRO A 429 8.08 11.09 -22.86
N SER A 430 8.29 10.52 -24.04
CA SER A 430 7.52 9.37 -24.54
C SER A 430 7.78 8.10 -23.74
N ILE A 431 9.06 7.78 -23.44
CA ILE A 431 9.44 6.60 -22.66
C ILE A 431 8.90 6.73 -21.23
N MET A 432 9.19 7.88 -20.61
CA MET A 432 8.74 8.15 -19.23
C MET A 432 7.21 8.11 -19.12
N GLY A 433 6.51 8.80 -20.02
CA GLY A 433 5.07 8.79 -20.09
C GLY A 433 4.53 7.36 -20.24
N GLY A 434 5.02 6.60 -21.21
CA GLY A 434 4.61 5.23 -21.44
C GLY A 434 4.77 4.34 -20.21
N VAL A 435 5.96 4.34 -19.58
CA VAL A 435 6.24 3.52 -18.39
C VAL A 435 5.40 3.95 -17.18
N VAL A 436 5.27 5.26 -16.94
CA VAL A 436 4.48 5.76 -15.80
C VAL A 436 3.00 5.45 -15.97
N TYR A 437 2.44 5.60 -17.18
CA TYR A 437 1.03 5.25 -17.40
C TYR A 437 0.77 3.74 -17.34
N ILE A 438 1.73 2.90 -17.71
CA ILE A 438 1.67 1.46 -17.40
C ILE A 438 1.64 1.25 -15.89
N ALA A 439 2.50 1.92 -15.12
CA ALA A 439 2.52 1.81 -13.66
C ALA A 439 1.21 2.28 -13.02
N ILE A 440 0.60 3.36 -13.54
CA ILE A 440 -0.74 3.81 -13.15
C ILE A 440 -1.78 2.72 -13.41
N THR A 441 -1.76 2.13 -14.59
CA THR A 441 -2.70 1.07 -14.98
C THR A 441 -2.55 -0.16 -14.09
N ILE A 442 -1.32 -0.59 -13.81
CA ILE A 442 -1.02 -1.68 -12.87
C ILE A 442 -1.55 -1.35 -11.47
N SER A 443 -1.35 -0.12 -11.01
CA SER A 443 -1.82 0.34 -9.70
C SER A 443 -3.35 0.31 -9.60
N ILE A 444 -4.06 0.70 -10.65
CA ILE A 444 -5.52 0.62 -10.73
C ILE A 444 -5.98 -0.84 -10.69
N VAL A 445 -5.34 -1.72 -11.46
CA VAL A 445 -5.67 -3.15 -11.47
C VAL A 445 -5.45 -3.76 -10.08
N ASN A 446 -4.32 -3.48 -9.44
CA ASN A 446 -4.03 -3.95 -8.09
C ASN A 446 -5.06 -3.44 -7.08
N LEU A 447 -5.48 -2.17 -7.17
CA LEU A 447 -6.54 -1.62 -6.34
C LEU A 447 -7.87 -2.36 -6.54
N LEU A 448 -8.25 -2.67 -7.79
CA LEU A 448 -9.45 -3.46 -8.08
C LEU A 448 -9.40 -4.87 -7.49
N ILE A 449 -8.24 -5.52 -7.57
CA ILE A 449 -8.00 -6.84 -6.96
C ILE A 449 -8.10 -6.75 -5.44
N ASP A 450 -7.49 -5.76 -4.82
CA ASP A 450 -7.55 -5.52 -3.37
C ASP A 450 -9.00 -5.30 -2.90
N ILE A 451 -9.79 -4.56 -3.68
CA ILE A 451 -11.22 -4.36 -3.41
C ILE A 451 -11.98 -5.69 -3.55
N MET A 452 -11.69 -6.48 -4.57
CA MET A 452 -12.30 -7.82 -4.74
C MET A 452 -12.01 -8.72 -3.53
N TYR A 453 -10.77 -8.70 -3.00
CA TYR A 453 -10.45 -9.44 -1.77
C TYR A 453 -11.29 -9.00 -0.57
N ALA A 454 -11.49 -7.71 -0.40
CA ALA A 454 -12.33 -7.18 0.68
C ALA A 454 -13.78 -7.71 0.62
N PHE A 455 -14.28 -8.07 -0.57
CA PHE A 455 -15.59 -8.69 -0.75
C PHE A 455 -15.59 -10.21 -0.61
N ILE A 456 -14.56 -10.89 -1.11
CA ILE A 456 -14.50 -12.36 -1.21
C ILE A 456 -13.97 -12.99 0.08
N ASP A 457 -12.95 -12.40 0.74
CA ASP A 457 -12.33 -12.98 1.93
C ASP A 457 -12.96 -12.46 3.23
N PRO A 458 -13.73 -13.32 3.97
CA PRO A 458 -14.31 -12.94 5.26
C PRO A 458 -13.26 -12.58 6.31
N ARG A 459 -12.03 -13.13 6.21
CA ARG A 459 -10.93 -12.87 7.16
C ARG A 459 -10.41 -11.45 7.01
N ILE A 460 -10.24 -10.98 5.77
CA ILE A 460 -9.86 -9.60 5.47
C ILE A 460 -10.98 -8.67 5.93
N ARG A 461 -12.23 -9.01 5.66
CA ARG A 461 -13.41 -8.25 6.11
C ARG A 461 -13.46 -8.11 7.64
N SER A 462 -13.12 -9.17 8.39
CA SER A 462 -13.07 -9.12 9.86
C SER A 462 -11.91 -8.28 10.36
N LYS A 463 -10.71 -8.39 9.77
CA LYS A 463 -9.56 -7.55 10.09
C LYS A 463 -9.84 -6.08 9.82
N MET A 464 -10.46 -5.73 8.69
CA MET A 464 -10.86 -4.36 8.38
C MET A 464 -11.82 -3.76 9.41
N LYS A 465 -12.69 -4.58 10.06
CA LYS A 465 -13.59 -4.13 11.12
C LYS A 465 -12.93 -3.97 12.49
N GLN A 466 -11.80 -4.61 12.73
CA GLN A 466 -11.04 -4.51 13.99
C GLN A 466 -10.17 -3.24 14.06
N TYR A 467 -9.83 -2.66 12.93
CA TYR A 467 -9.14 -1.38 12.81
C TYR A 467 -10.14 -0.20 12.76
#